data_6a3ca48289505bd9e7bfc84b723f0e12
#
_entry.id   6a3ca48289505bd9e7bfc84b723f0e12
#
_cell.length_a   1.000
_cell.length_b   1.000
_cell.length_c   1.000
_cell.angle_alpha   90.00
_cell.angle_beta   90.00
_cell.angle_gamma   90.00
#
_symmetry.space_group_name_H-M   'P 1'
#
loop_
_entity.id
_entity.type
_entity.pdbx_description
1 polymer ?
#
loop_
_entity_poly.entity_id
_entity_poly.type
_entity_poly.pdbx_seq_one_letter_code
_entity_poly.pdbx_strand_id
1 'polypeptide(L)'
;MHDSGVADASIASPKQADALPGWTRRWFLAACTALGSGPAWAAPRRPPPETPRSGNVDVIIIGVGAAGIAAGRRLAASGRRFVLLEAANEIGGRCITDTKSFSVPYDRGAHRIYLADNSPMAKLAPQTGLDLYLAPPGQRMRVGRRYAREGEMEDFLASLVRANTAIHDAARKGDVACAQVLPKDLGEWRPTIEFLLGAYSCGKDLAELSTVDLARAAERDNGAFCRQGLGTLLAKLAPAGTVQVSTPVTRIDWGRANVEVETPKGQFRAPTAIVTVSTNVLVSGKIKFDVPKRHLDAANKLKLGSHDHIAVELAGNPLGLRTDELVLEKSENKETAAVFANVSGSTLCIIDVAGTFGRDLTGKGEPAMMEFANSWLGGLYGADITRSIRRHHATRWNYEPWVLGAASAAAPGAQSARKVLMEPVASRIFFAGEAVHETLWGTVGGAWESGERAADAVLRLVGGRRG
;
A
#
# COMPACT_ATOMS: atom_id res chain seq x y z
N MET A 1 -51.35 15.42 48.75
CA MET A 1 -52.26 14.26 48.75
C MET A 1 -51.70 13.25 47.84
N HIS A 2 -51.35 12.14 48.43
CA HIS A 2 -51.01 10.79 47.92
C HIS A 2 -49.80 10.71 46.97
N ASP A 3 -48.70 10.19 47.40
CA ASP A 3 -48.26 9.04 48.20
C ASP A 3 -47.95 7.80 47.36
N SER A 4 -46.71 7.33 47.55
CA SER A 4 -46.17 5.96 47.50
C SER A 4 -46.11 5.30 46.08
N GLY A 5 -45.08 4.58 45.72
CA GLY A 5 -44.25 3.72 46.51
C GLY A 5 -43.06 3.17 45.72
N VAL A 6 -42.00 3.06 46.48
CA VAL A 6 -40.78 2.35 46.12
C VAL A 6 -41.05 0.83 46.22
N ALA A 7 -40.65 0.08 45.21
CA ALA A 7 -40.57 -1.38 45.28
C ALA A 7 -39.12 -1.81 45.10
N ASP A 8 -38.60 -2.26 46.19
CA ASP A 8 -37.31 -2.94 46.39
C ASP A 8 -37.40 -4.35 45.75
N ALA A 9 -36.45 -4.69 44.87
CA ALA A 9 -36.32 -6.05 44.35
C ALA A 9 -35.02 -6.65 44.73
N SER A 10 -35.09 -7.41 45.81
CA SER A 10 -34.01 -8.23 46.39
C SER A 10 -33.42 -9.24 45.38
N ILE A 11 -32.10 -9.30 45.38
CA ILE A 11 -31.32 -10.28 44.65
C ILE A 11 -31.43 -11.65 45.35
N ALA A 12 -31.97 -12.64 44.67
CA ALA A 12 -31.98 -14.03 45.09
C ALA A 12 -30.74 -14.78 44.63
N SER A 13 -30.01 -15.38 45.56
CA SER A 13 -28.90 -16.31 45.36
C SER A 13 -29.36 -17.60 44.66
N PRO A 14 -28.59 -18.19 43.74
CA PRO A 14 -28.90 -19.53 43.24
C PRO A 14 -28.48 -20.62 44.24
N LYS A 15 -29.39 -21.56 44.47
CA LYS A 15 -29.24 -22.75 45.28
C LYS A 15 -28.20 -23.70 44.72
N GLN A 16 -27.43 -24.30 45.68
CA GLN A 16 -26.57 -25.44 45.48
C GLN A 16 -27.29 -26.59 44.79
N ALA A 17 -26.65 -27.10 43.73
CA ALA A 17 -27.02 -28.37 43.13
C ALA A 17 -26.02 -29.43 43.58
N ASP A 18 -26.59 -30.57 43.98
CA ASP A 18 -26.00 -31.71 44.66
C ASP A 18 -24.80 -32.34 43.91
N ALA A 19 -23.83 -32.76 44.70
CA ALA A 19 -22.64 -33.48 44.28
C ALA A 19 -22.94 -34.93 43.91
N LEU A 20 -22.54 -35.35 42.72
CA LEU A 20 -22.42 -36.76 42.34
C LEU A 20 -21.02 -37.28 42.73
N PRO A 21 -20.90 -38.57 43.14
CA PRO A 21 -19.68 -39.05 43.78
C PRO A 21 -18.55 -39.40 42.86
N GLY A 22 -17.43 -38.91 43.21
CA GLY A 22 -16.09 -39.47 43.12
C GLY A 22 -15.60 -40.12 41.80
N TRP A 23 -15.13 -39.30 40.84
CA TRP A 23 -14.16 -39.77 39.87
C TRP A 23 -12.86 -38.98 40.09
N THR A 24 -11.84 -39.65 40.61
CA THR A 24 -10.54 -39.05 40.88
C THR A 24 -9.74 -38.85 39.61
N ARG A 25 -8.97 -37.77 39.54
CA ARG A 25 -8.07 -37.37 38.44
C ARG A 25 -7.13 -38.48 37.93
N ARG A 26 -6.97 -39.56 38.67
CA ARG A 26 -6.12 -40.71 38.31
C ARG A 26 -6.71 -41.63 37.26
N TRP A 27 -8.02 -41.69 37.10
CA TRP A 27 -8.67 -42.55 36.11
C TRP A 27 -8.72 -41.91 34.72
N PHE A 28 -8.68 -40.58 34.63
CA PHE A 28 -8.67 -39.89 33.32
C PHE A 28 -7.31 -39.99 32.63
N LEU A 29 -6.20 -40.12 33.34
CA LEU A 29 -4.86 -40.32 32.79
C LEU A 29 -4.55 -41.76 32.38
N ALA A 30 -5.26 -42.75 32.91
CA ALA A 30 -5.06 -44.17 32.56
C ALA A 30 -5.88 -44.59 31.32
N ALA A 31 -6.94 -43.85 30.94
CA ALA A 31 -7.73 -44.15 29.75
C ALA A 31 -7.12 -43.54 28.44
N CYS A 32 -6.19 -42.59 28.55
CA CYS A 32 -5.56 -41.96 27.41
C CYS A 32 -4.28 -42.65 26.93
N THR A 33 -3.77 -43.66 27.66
CA THR A 33 -2.52 -44.33 27.27
C THR A 33 -2.71 -45.68 26.56
N ALA A 34 -3.95 -46.12 26.33
CA ALA A 34 -4.23 -47.42 25.70
C ALA A 34 -4.77 -47.37 24.25
N LEU A 35 -4.88 -46.16 23.66
CA LEU A 35 -5.34 -46.02 22.25
C LEU A 35 -4.36 -45.11 21.49
N GLY A 36 -3.22 -45.65 21.11
CA GLY A 36 -2.31 -44.80 20.31
C GLY A 36 -0.96 -45.39 19.95
N SER A 37 -0.84 -46.65 19.58
CA SER A 37 0.32 -47.15 18.87
C SER A 37 -0.09 -47.88 17.60
N GLY A 38 -0.92 -47.26 16.77
CA GLY A 38 -1.00 -47.55 15.36
C GLY A 38 0.03 -46.67 14.61
N PRO A 39 0.73 -47.19 13.59
CA PRO A 39 1.59 -46.32 12.79
C PRO A 39 0.71 -45.25 12.14
N ALA A 40 0.90 -43.99 12.57
CA ALA A 40 0.35 -42.87 11.85
C ALA A 40 0.92 -42.90 10.45
N TRP A 41 0.15 -43.32 9.49
CA TRP A 41 0.44 -43.07 8.07
C TRP A 41 0.42 -41.53 7.92
N ALA A 42 1.59 -40.95 8.06
CA ALA A 42 1.83 -39.61 7.59
C ALA A 42 1.52 -39.59 6.10
N ALA A 43 0.42 -38.98 5.71
CA ALA A 43 0.15 -38.73 4.30
C ALA A 43 1.43 -38.12 3.71
N PRO A 44 1.92 -38.60 2.57
CA PRO A 44 3.15 -38.08 1.98
C PRO A 44 2.97 -36.57 1.82
N ARG A 45 3.77 -35.81 2.55
CA ARG A 45 3.88 -34.35 2.32
C ARG A 45 4.26 -34.23 0.85
N ARG A 46 3.37 -33.67 0.01
CA ARG A 46 3.73 -33.28 -1.34
C ARG A 46 5.02 -32.47 -1.21
N PRO A 47 6.10 -32.83 -1.90
CA PRO A 47 7.30 -32.01 -1.93
C PRO A 47 6.86 -30.61 -2.37
N PRO A 48 7.47 -29.54 -1.82
CA PRO A 48 7.20 -28.20 -2.31
C PRO A 48 7.40 -28.21 -3.83
N PRO A 49 6.52 -27.55 -4.60
CA PRO A 49 6.65 -27.52 -6.05
C PRO A 49 8.06 -27.03 -6.39
N GLU A 50 8.81 -27.83 -7.14
CA GLU A 50 10.12 -27.42 -7.63
C GLU A 50 9.95 -26.11 -8.41
N THR A 51 10.79 -25.13 -8.08
CA THR A 51 10.83 -23.86 -8.81
C THR A 51 11.10 -24.18 -10.27
N PRO A 52 10.23 -23.82 -11.22
CA PRO A 52 10.43 -24.19 -12.62
C PRO A 52 11.74 -23.59 -13.13
N ARG A 53 12.74 -24.42 -13.33
CA ARG A 53 13.94 -24.04 -14.07
C ARG A 53 13.56 -24.04 -15.55
N SER A 54 13.70 -22.88 -16.22
CA SER A 54 13.57 -22.64 -17.66
C SER A 54 12.73 -23.67 -18.46
N GLY A 55 11.48 -23.35 -18.76
CA GLY A 55 10.66 -24.11 -19.70
C GLY A 55 9.45 -24.83 -19.09
N ASN A 56 8.30 -24.65 -19.67
CA ASN A 56 7.00 -25.24 -19.36
C ASN A 56 6.17 -24.57 -18.24
N VAL A 57 6.14 -23.23 -18.20
CA VAL A 57 5.11 -22.50 -17.48
C VAL A 57 4.06 -21.96 -18.46
N ASP A 58 2.84 -21.78 -17.97
CA ASP A 58 1.74 -21.24 -18.75
C ASP A 58 1.79 -19.69 -18.75
N VAL A 59 2.35 -19.09 -17.69
CA VAL A 59 2.41 -17.64 -17.48
C VAL A 59 3.72 -17.23 -16.79
N ILE A 60 4.35 -16.16 -17.27
CA ILE A 60 5.44 -15.47 -16.56
C ILE A 60 4.85 -14.21 -15.93
N ILE A 61 5.10 -13.99 -14.64
CA ILE A 61 4.72 -12.76 -13.94
C ILE A 61 6.00 -12.00 -13.62
N ILE A 62 6.10 -10.75 -14.06
CA ILE A 62 7.27 -9.88 -13.90
C ILE A 62 6.96 -8.81 -12.85
N GLY A 63 7.61 -8.89 -11.70
CA GLY A 63 7.37 -8.12 -10.48
C GLY A 63 6.54 -8.88 -9.46
N VAL A 64 6.97 -8.85 -8.19
CA VAL A 64 6.31 -9.53 -7.05
C VAL A 64 5.85 -8.50 -6.01
N GLY A 65 5.23 -7.43 -6.48
CA GLY A 65 4.41 -6.52 -5.69
C GLY A 65 2.97 -7.05 -5.55
N ALA A 66 2.07 -6.22 -5.01
CA ALA A 66 0.68 -6.61 -4.76
C ALA A 66 -0.03 -7.17 -6.01
N ALA A 67 0.18 -6.57 -7.19
CA ALA A 67 -0.42 -7.03 -8.43
C ALA A 67 0.12 -8.41 -8.86
N GLY A 68 1.43 -8.62 -8.78
CA GLY A 68 2.06 -9.90 -9.12
C GLY A 68 1.65 -11.03 -8.18
N ILE A 69 1.58 -10.75 -6.88
CA ILE A 69 1.12 -11.70 -5.86
C ILE A 69 -0.34 -12.08 -6.10
N ALA A 70 -1.22 -11.11 -6.34
CA ALA A 70 -2.64 -11.35 -6.63
C ALA A 70 -2.83 -12.19 -7.89
N ALA A 71 -2.12 -11.85 -8.97
CA ALA A 71 -2.14 -12.62 -10.22
C ALA A 71 -1.66 -14.07 -10.01
N GLY A 72 -0.54 -14.25 -9.29
CA GLY A 72 0.00 -15.57 -8.98
C GLY A 72 -0.97 -16.42 -8.16
N ARG A 73 -1.61 -15.83 -7.13
CA ARG A 73 -2.65 -16.54 -6.35
C ARG A 73 -3.83 -16.98 -7.21
N ARG A 74 -4.30 -16.10 -8.10
CA ARG A 74 -5.42 -16.40 -8.99
C ARG A 74 -5.09 -17.54 -9.97
N LEU A 75 -3.88 -17.55 -10.52
CA LEU A 75 -3.38 -18.61 -11.38
C LEU A 75 -3.19 -19.92 -10.61
N ALA A 76 -2.64 -19.88 -9.39
CA ALA A 76 -2.49 -21.04 -8.52
C ALA A 76 -3.84 -21.68 -8.19
N ALA A 77 -4.85 -20.88 -7.83
CA ALA A 77 -6.21 -21.35 -7.56
C ALA A 77 -6.85 -22.04 -8.79
N SER A 78 -6.40 -21.70 -10.01
CA SER A 78 -6.85 -22.28 -11.27
C SER A 78 -5.96 -23.44 -11.76
N GLY A 79 -5.01 -23.91 -10.95
CA GLY A 79 -4.11 -25.03 -11.26
C GLY A 79 -3.14 -24.74 -12.42
N ARG A 80 -2.84 -23.46 -12.71
CA ARG A 80 -1.90 -23.08 -13.77
C ARG A 80 -0.46 -23.07 -13.27
N ARG A 81 0.46 -23.42 -14.15
CA ARG A 81 1.91 -23.35 -13.89
C ARG A 81 2.38 -21.93 -14.22
N PHE A 82 3.06 -21.30 -13.31
CA PHE A 82 3.59 -19.95 -13.49
C PHE A 82 4.86 -19.75 -12.68
N VAL A 83 5.58 -18.69 -13.01
CA VAL A 83 6.75 -18.21 -12.26
C VAL A 83 6.59 -16.72 -12.00
N LEU A 84 6.99 -16.28 -10.81
CA LEU A 84 7.08 -14.85 -10.46
C LEU A 84 8.57 -14.47 -10.40
N LEU A 85 8.94 -13.43 -11.15
CA LEU A 85 10.31 -12.93 -11.25
C LEU A 85 10.39 -11.57 -10.54
N GLU A 86 11.21 -11.46 -9.49
CA GLU A 86 11.43 -10.22 -8.74
C GLU A 86 12.89 -9.77 -8.91
N ALA A 87 13.05 -8.50 -9.26
CA ALA A 87 14.36 -7.90 -9.46
C ALA A 87 15.10 -7.67 -8.14
N ALA A 88 14.37 -7.27 -7.09
CA ALA A 88 14.91 -7.05 -5.75
C ALA A 88 15.20 -8.38 -5.04
N ASN A 89 15.93 -8.30 -3.93
CA ASN A 89 16.19 -9.44 -3.04
C ASN A 89 15.02 -9.76 -2.08
N GLU A 90 13.98 -8.94 -2.10
CA GLU A 90 12.76 -9.09 -1.29
C GLU A 90 11.51 -8.81 -2.14
N ILE A 91 10.38 -9.35 -1.74
CA ILE A 91 9.09 -9.17 -2.41
C ILE A 91 8.30 -8.03 -1.78
N GLY A 92 7.28 -7.52 -2.50
CA GLY A 92 6.38 -6.47 -2.00
C GLY A 92 6.37 -5.22 -2.85
N GLY A 93 7.43 -4.95 -3.60
CA GLY A 93 7.57 -3.74 -4.42
C GLY A 93 7.58 -2.47 -3.56
N ARG A 94 6.51 -1.65 -3.62
CA ARG A 94 6.32 -0.44 -2.80
C ARG A 94 5.58 -0.69 -1.46
N CYS A 95 5.41 -1.93 -1.08
CA CYS A 95 4.76 -2.35 0.16
C CYS A 95 5.66 -3.38 0.87
N ILE A 96 6.63 -2.87 1.63
CA ILE A 96 7.69 -3.66 2.29
C ILE A 96 7.75 -3.26 3.75
N THR A 97 7.73 -4.25 4.64
CA THR A 97 7.91 -4.04 6.08
C THR A 97 9.35 -4.33 6.49
N ASP A 98 10.01 -3.33 7.03
CA ASP A 98 11.31 -3.47 7.70
C ASP A 98 11.10 -3.86 9.17
N THR A 99 11.72 -4.95 9.57
CA THR A 99 11.66 -5.46 10.96
C THR A 99 13.00 -5.34 11.68
N LYS A 100 13.96 -4.58 11.12
CA LYS A 100 15.34 -4.50 11.62
C LYS A 100 15.74 -3.09 12.07
N SER A 101 15.26 -2.06 11.39
CA SER A 101 15.71 -0.68 11.64
C SER A 101 15.19 -0.11 12.95
N PHE A 102 14.02 -0.55 13.40
CA PHE A 102 13.36 -0.06 14.62
C PHE A 102 12.99 -1.19 15.58
N SER A 103 12.53 -0.82 16.76
CA SER A 103 12.03 -1.78 17.77
C SER A 103 10.69 -2.41 17.40
N VAL A 104 10.00 -1.86 16.41
CA VAL A 104 8.70 -2.30 15.89
C VAL A 104 8.75 -2.42 14.37
N PRO A 105 7.83 -3.21 13.76
CA PRO A 105 7.70 -3.27 12.30
C PRO A 105 7.46 -1.87 11.70
N TYR A 106 8.15 -1.57 10.62
CA TYR A 106 8.09 -0.31 9.91
C TYR A 106 7.81 -0.55 8.42
N ASP A 107 6.66 -0.08 7.94
CA ASP A 107 6.36 -0.12 6.52
C ASP A 107 7.09 1.02 5.80
N ARG A 108 8.08 0.69 4.98
CA ARG A 108 8.90 1.65 4.23
C ARG A 108 8.12 2.42 3.16
N GLY A 109 6.96 1.92 2.75
CA GLY A 109 6.09 2.55 1.77
C GLY A 109 4.63 2.48 2.20
N ALA A 110 3.80 1.81 1.41
CA ALA A 110 2.38 1.68 1.73
C ALA A 110 2.18 0.97 3.06
N HIS A 111 1.45 1.62 3.98
CA HIS A 111 1.16 1.13 5.32
C HIS A 111 -0.36 1.03 5.63
N ARG A 112 -1.23 1.45 4.69
CA ARG A 112 -2.68 1.49 4.88
C ARG A 112 -3.42 0.70 3.80
N ILE A 113 -4.43 -0.07 4.21
CA ILE A 113 -5.42 -0.67 3.33
C ILE A 113 -6.62 0.26 3.30
N TYR A 114 -6.87 0.90 2.18
CA TYR A 114 -8.07 1.72 1.97
C TYR A 114 -9.28 0.83 1.68
N LEU A 115 -10.48 1.31 2.03
CA LEU A 115 -11.75 0.58 1.85
C LEU A 115 -11.66 -0.86 2.40
N ALA A 116 -11.19 -1.00 3.63
CA ALA A 116 -10.85 -2.29 4.24
C ALA A 116 -12.01 -3.31 4.16
N ASP A 117 -13.24 -2.88 4.32
CA ASP A 117 -14.44 -3.75 4.25
C ASP A 117 -14.61 -4.41 2.88
N ASN A 118 -14.18 -3.74 1.82
CA ASN A 118 -14.28 -4.22 0.44
C ASN A 118 -12.97 -4.84 -0.07
N SER A 119 -11.86 -4.57 0.58
CA SER A 119 -10.53 -5.00 0.13
C SER A 119 -10.38 -6.52 0.14
N PRO A 120 -10.03 -7.16 -0.99
CA PRO A 120 -9.73 -8.59 -1.02
C PRO A 120 -8.59 -8.97 -0.07
N MET A 121 -7.58 -8.12 0.05
CA MET A 121 -6.44 -8.32 0.95
C MET A 121 -6.85 -8.33 2.42
N ALA A 122 -7.74 -7.41 2.84
CA ALA A 122 -8.26 -7.39 4.20
C ALA A 122 -9.07 -8.66 4.52
N LYS A 123 -9.86 -9.15 3.57
CA LYS A 123 -10.62 -10.42 3.71
C LYS A 123 -9.72 -11.66 3.82
N LEU A 124 -8.51 -11.59 3.27
CA LEU A 124 -7.53 -12.68 3.35
C LEU A 124 -6.65 -12.61 4.62
N ALA A 125 -6.56 -11.47 5.29
CA ALA A 125 -5.70 -11.28 6.45
C ALA A 125 -5.94 -12.28 7.59
N PRO A 126 -7.18 -12.65 7.96
CA PRO A 126 -7.42 -13.64 9.01
C PRO A 126 -6.73 -14.97 8.76
N GLN A 127 -6.58 -15.39 7.48
CA GLN A 127 -5.91 -16.64 7.10
C GLN A 127 -4.40 -16.60 7.35
N THR A 128 -3.83 -15.42 7.52
CA THR A 128 -2.39 -15.22 7.75
C THR A 128 -2.02 -15.18 9.23
N GLY A 129 -3.01 -15.08 10.13
CA GLY A 129 -2.80 -14.88 11.56
C GLY A 129 -2.27 -13.50 11.92
N LEU A 130 -2.42 -12.49 11.03
CA LEU A 130 -2.02 -11.12 11.27
C LEU A 130 -3.19 -10.26 11.72
N ASP A 131 -2.88 -9.24 12.52
CA ASP A 131 -3.84 -8.39 13.19
C ASP A 131 -4.09 -7.10 12.39
N LEU A 132 -5.29 -6.99 11.80
CA LEU A 132 -5.78 -5.77 11.18
C LEU A 132 -6.65 -4.99 12.16
N TYR A 133 -6.46 -3.67 12.19
CA TYR A 133 -7.28 -2.77 12.99
C TYR A 133 -7.59 -1.49 12.21
N LEU A 134 -8.71 -0.85 12.53
CA LEU A 134 -9.16 0.36 11.84
C LEU A 134 -8.23 1.54 12.15
N ALA A 135 -7.91 2.30 11.11
CA ALA A 135 -7.19 3.55 11.26
C ALA A 135 -8.05 4.57 12.03
N PRO A 136 -7.47 5.32 12.99
CA PRO A 136 -8.19 6.42 13.64
C PRO A 136 -8.69 7.42 12.59
N PRO A 137 -9.92 7.95 12.75
CA PRO A 137 -10.46 8.94 11.81
C PRO A 137 -9.82 10.31 12.02
N GLY A 138 -9.73 11.07 10.92
CA GLY A 138 -9.35 12.47 10.92
C GLY A 138 -7.87 12.74 11.08
N GLN A 139 -7.55 14.01 11.19
CA GLN A 139 -6.21 14.54 11.42
C GLN A 139 -6.27 15.75 12.34
N ARG A 140 -5.16 16.04 13.02
CA ARG A 140 -4.98 17.29 13.77
C ARG A 140 -4.16 18.29 12.95
N MET A 141 -4.32 19.56 13.29
CA MET A 141 -3.62 20.66 12.62
C MET A 141 -2.77 21.44 13.62
N ARG A 142 -1.52 21.68 13.28
CA ARG A 142 -0.63 22.60 14.00
C ARG A 142 -0.65 23.97 13.31
N VAL A 143 -0.72 25.04 14.12
CA VAL A 143 -0.52 26.43 13.69
C VAL A 143 0.65 26.97 14.49
N GLY A 144 1.84 26.87 13.93
CA GLY A 144 3.08 27.01 14.67
C GLY A 144 3.13 26.04 15.85
N ARG A 145 3.49 26.52 17.04
CA ARG A 145 3.67 25.68 18.24
C ARG A 145 2.38 25.30 18.98
N ARG A 146 1.20 25.64 18.46
CA ARG A 146 -0.09 25.29 19.06
C ARG A 146 -0.94 24.46 18.11
N TYR A 147 -1.96 23.83 18.63
CA TYR A 147 -3.00 23.24 17.78
C TYR A 147 -3.94 24.32 17.24
N ALA A 148 -4.50 24.08 16.07
CA ALA A 148 -5.54 24.90 15.49
C ALA A 148 -6.73 25.01 16.46
N ARG A 149 -7.32 26.20 16.55
CA ARG A 149 -8.57 26.45 17.27
C ARG A 149 -9.73 25.92 16.43
N GLU A 150 -10.89 25.76 17.06
CA GLU A 150 -12.09 25.24 16.39
C GLU A 150 -12.43 26.05 15.13
N GLY A 151 -12.53 27.37 15.21
CA GLY A 151 -12.80 28.23 14.05
C GLY A 151 -11.74 28.13 12.94
N GLU A 152 -10.45 27.94 13.29
CA GLU A 152 -9.39 27.73 12.30
C GLU A 152 -9.55 26.36 11.59
N MET A 153 -10.00 25.32 12.31
CA MET A 153 -10.31 24.03 11.71
C MET A 153 -11.55 24.10 10.81
N GLU A 154 -12.58 24.83 11.22
CA GLU A 154 -13.78 25.06 10.40
C GLU A 154 -13.42 25.79 9.10
N ASP A 155 -12.62 26.86 9.17
CA ASP A 155 -12.12 27.59 8.00
C ASP A 155 -11.30 26.71 7.06
N PHE A 156 -10.40 25.88 7.64
CA PHE A 156 -9.63 24.90 6.87
C PHE A 156 -10.53 23.90 6.14
N LEU A 157 -11.45 23.27 6.85
CA LEU A 157 -12.36 22.28 6.29
C LEU A 157 -13.27 22.89 5.21
N ALA A 158 -13.82 24.09 5.45
CA ALA A 158 -14.61 24.81 4.45
C ALA A 158 -13.79 25.11 3.19
N SER A 159 -12.54 25.52 3.36
CA SER A 159 -11.63 25.79 2.23
C SER A 159 -11.25 24.52 1.48
N LEU A 160 -11.02 23.42 2.19
CA LEU A 160 -10.74 22.10 1.60
C LEU A 160 -11.93 21.60 0.78
N VAL A 161 -13.16 21.72 1.31
CA VAL A 161 -14.38 21.35 0.59
C VAL A 161 -14.55 22.20 -0.67
N ARG A 162 -14.34 23.53 -0.60
CA ARG A 162 -14.39 24.41 -1.79
C ARG A 162 -13.37 24.00 -2.85
N ALA A 163 -12.13 23.71 -2.45
CA ALA A 163 -11.08 23.27 -3.38
C ALA A 163 -11.45 21.95 -4.06
N ASN A 164 -11.90 20.97 -3.27
CA ASN A 164 -12.30 19.66 -3.79
C ASN A 164 -13.51 19.77 -4.74
N THR A 165 -14.53 20.54 -4.37
CA THR A 165 -15.70 20.81 -5.23
C THR A 165 -15.29 21.47 -6.55
N ALA A 166 -14.39 22.44 -6.53
CA ALA A 166 -13.91 23.10 -7.74
C ALA A 166 -13.19 22.14 -8.70
N ILE A 167 -12.40 21.19 -8.15
CA ILE A 167 -11.74 20.14 -8.93
C ILE A 167 -12.78 19.20 -9.56
N HIS A 168 -13.78 18.73 -8.79
CA HIS A 168 -14.85 17.86 -9.28
C HIS A 168 -15.71 18.55 -10.36
N ASP A 169 -16.05 19.82 -10.19
CA ASP A 169 -16.83 20.58 -11.15
C ASP A 169 -16.05 20.84 -12.45
N ALA A 170 -14.74 21.08 -12.36
CA ALA A 170 -13.87 21.21 -13.51
C ALA A 170 -13.75 19.89 -14.29
N ALA A 171 -13.61 18.77 -13.56
CA ALA A 171 -13.52 17.44 -14.17
C ALA A 171 -14.74 17.06 -15.05
N ARG A 172 -15.92 17.61 -14.75
CA ARG A 172 -17.13 17.43 -15.56
C ARG A 172 -17.08 18.21 -16.87
N LYS A 173 -16.27 19.26 -16.94
CA LYS A 173 -16.16 20.17 -18.10
C LYS A 173 -14.96 19.83 -18.99
N GLY A 174 -13.91 19.27 -18.40
CA GLY A 174 -12.68 18.90 -19.11
C GLY A 174 -11.57 18.47 -18.16
N ASP A 175 -10.50 17.92 -18.72
CA ASP A 175 -9.35 17.44 -17.96
C ASP A 175 -8.21 18.47 -18.02
N VAL A 176 -8.06 19.25 -16.98
CA VAL A 176 -7.04 20.29 -16.81
C VAL A 176 -6.21 20.04 -15.54
N ALA A 177 -5.19 20.86 -15.30
CA ALA A 177 -4.42 20.79 -14.07
C ALA A 177 -5.25 21.23 -12.86
N CYS A 178 -5.24 20.44 -11.76
CA CYS A 178 -6.00 20.75 -10.55
C CYS A 178 -5.67 22.14 -9.98
N ALA A 179 -4.40 22.57 -10.04
CA ALA A 179 -4.00 23.89 -9.55
C ALA A 179 -4.67 25.06 -10.27
N GLN A 180 -5.07 24.89 -11.55
CA GLN A 180 -5.69 25.95 -12.36
C GLN A 180 -7.13 26.26 -11.95
N VAL A 181 -7.79 25.32 -11.29
CA VAL A 181 -9.20 25.40 -10.94
C VAL A 181 -9.46 25.70 -9.47
N LEU A 182 -8.41 25.79 -8.66
CA LEU A 182 -8.54 26.13 -7.25
C LEU A 182 -9.12 27.54 -7.06
N PRO A 183 -10.07 27.71 -6.12
CA PRO A 183 -10.58 29.02 -5.76
C PRO A 183 -9.45 29.99 -5.37
N LYS A 184 -9.60 31.27 -5.74
CA LYS A 184 -8.60 32.30 -5.41
C LYS A 184 -8.61 32.67 -3.93
N ASP A 185 -9.74 32.49 -3.27
CA ASP A 185 -10.04 32.87 -1.88
C ASP A 185 -9.77 31.78 -0.85
N LEU A 186 -8.85 30.85 -1.12
CA LEU A 186 -8.39 29.84 -0.13
C LEU A 186 -7.53 30.45 0.98
N GLY A 187 -7.10 31.71 0.82
CA GLY A 187 -6.35 32.46 1.81
C GLY A 187 -5.06 31.75 2.25
N GLU A 188 -4.79 31.81 3.54
CA GLU A 188 -3.61 31.21 4.18
C GLU A 188 -3.63 29.67 4.21
N TRP A 189 -4.77 29.06 3.90
CA TRP A 189 -4.89 27.59 3.85
C TRP A 189 -4.45 26.99 2.52
N ARG A 190 -4.24 27.80 1.48
CA ARG A 190 -3.88 27.34 0.15
C ARG A 190 -2.68 26.38 0.14
N PRO A 191 -1.52 26.67 0.75
CA PRO A 191 -0.37 25.77 0.71
C PRO A 191 -0.66 24.41 1.38
N THR A 192 -1.35 24.43 2.52
CA THR A 192 -1.75 23.21 3.24
C THR A 192 -2.72 22.34 2.41
N ILE A 193 -3.68 22.99 1.73
CA ILE A 193 -4.65 22.31 0.86
C ILE A 193 -3.95 21.73 -0.37
N GLU A 194 -3.04 22.47 -1.01
CA GLU A 194 -2.25 21.99 -2.14
C GLU A 194 -1.37 20.82 -1.75
N PHE A 195 -0.74 20.85 -0.56
CA PHE A 195 0.00 19.73 -0.01
C PHE A 195 -0.90 18.52 0.22
N LEU A 196 -2.01 18.68 0.92
CA LEU A 196 -2.90 17.57 1.30
C LEU A 196 -3.50 16.88 0.08
N LEU A 197 -4.11 17.65 -0.85
CA LEU A 197 -4.79 17.10 -2.03
C LEU A 197 -3.81 16.60 -3.10
N GLY A 198 -2.64 17.22 -3.21
CA GLY A 198 -1.64 16.91 -4.23
C GLY A 198 -0.51 16.05 -3.71
N ALA A 199 0.49 16.71 -3.11
CA ALA A 199 1.74 16.07 -2.75
C ALA A 199 1.54 14.88 -1.80
N TYR A 200 0.84 15.07 -0.68
CA TYR A 200 0.60 14.03 0.32
C TYR A 200 -0.27 12.88 -0.22
N SER A 201 -1.41 13.21 -0.86
CA SER A 201 -2.35 12.17 -1.30
C SER A 201 -1.94 11.46 -2.59
N CYS A 202 -1.20 12.14 -3.48
CA CYS A 202 -0.92 11.66 -4.84
C CYS A 202 0.58 11.58 -5.19
N GLY A 203 1.46 12.08 -4.32
CA GLY A 203 2.89 12.18 -4.57
C GLY A 203 3.28 13.26 -5.60
N LYS A 204 2.33 14.11 -6.03
CA LYS A 204 2.56 15.16 -7.04
C LYS A 204 1.90 16.47 -6.64
N ASP A 205 2.48 17.58 -7.06
CA ASP A 205 1.85 18.88 -6.91
C ASP A 205 0.58 18.97 -7.79
N LEU A 206 -0.41 19.75 -7.35
CA LEU A 206 -1.68 19.90 -8.08
C LEU A 206 -1.53 20.44 -9.52
N ALA A 207 -0.42 21.09 -9.83
CA ALA A 207 -0.10 21.54 -11.19
C ALA A 207 0.21 20.37 -12.15
N GLU A 208 0.62 19.22 -11.63
CA GLU A 208 0.95 18.02 -12.39
C GLU A 208 -0.20 16.99 -12.42
N LEU A 209 -1.34 17.30 -11.77
CA LEU A 209 -2.45 16.36 -11.60
C LEU A 209 -3.64 16.70 -12.49
N SER A 210 -4.19 15.68 -13.14
CA SER A 210 -5.45 15.70 -13.88
C SER A 210 -6.63 15.89 -12.92
N THR A 211 -7.51 16.86 -13.23
CA THR A 211 -8.79 17.03 -12.50
C THR A 211 -9.66 15.79 -12.61
N VAL A 212 -9.71 15.14 -13.78
CA VAL A 212 -10.52 13.93 -14.00
C VAL A 212 -9.96 12.73 -13.25
N ASP A 213 -8.63 12.57 -13.20
CA ASP A 213 -8.01 11.46 -12.45
C ASP A 213 -8.27 11.60 -10.94
N LEU A 214 -8.12 12.81 -10.40
CA LEU A 214 -8.35 13.07 -8.98
C LEU A 214 -9.83 12.94 -8.61
N ALA A 215 -10.73 13.50 -9.41
CA ALA A 215 -12.18 13.41 -9.17
C ALA A 215 -12.74 11.98 -9.29
N ARG A 216 -12.05 11.09 -9.99
CA ARG A 216 -12.40 9.66 -10.09
C ARG A 216 -11.76 8.78 -9.02
N ALA A 217 -10.80 9.31 -8.27
CA ALA A 217 -10.19 8.54 -7.19
C ALA A 217 -11.26 8.13 -6.18
N ALA A 218 -11.24 6.86 -5.79
CA ALA A 218 -12.11 6.38 -4.72
C ALA A 218 -11.76 7.09 -3.41
N GLU A 219 -12.77 7.30 -2.58
CA GLU A 219 -12.58 7.84 -1.22
C GLU A 219 -11.58 6.98 -0.43
N ARG A 220 -10.73 7.64 0.33
CA ARG A 220 -9.64 7.01 1.09
C ARG A 220 -9.76 7.26 2.60
N ASP A 221 -10.94 7.65 3.06
CA ASP A 221 -11.16 8.06 4.45
C ASP A 221 -11.15 6.89 5.43
N ASN A 222 -11.70 5.74 5.01
CA ASN A 222 -11.74 4.54 5.82
C ASN A 222 -10.61 3.59 5.44
N GLY A 223 -9.74 3.32 6.39
CA GLY A 223 -8.61 2.43 6.19
C GLY A 223 -8.36 1.52 7.37
N ALA A 224 -7.51 0.52 7.15
CA ALA A 224 -7.00 -0.35 8.20
C ALA A 224 -5.48 -0.41 8.13
N PHE A 225 -4.86 -0.63 9.27
CA PHE A 225 -3.45 -0.93 9.44
C PHE A 225 -3.25 -2.40 9.77
N CYS A 226 -2.07 -2.92 9.45
CA CYS A 226 -1.62 -4.23 9.92
C CYS A 226 -0.57 -4.02 11.01
N ARG A 227 -0.81 -4.53 12.22
CA ARG A 227 0.09 -4.34 13.37
C ARG A 227 1.49 -4.89 13.11
N GLN A 228 1.59 -5.96 12.36
CA GLN A 228 2.86 -6.59 11.98
C GLN A 228 3.45 -6.05 10.66
N GLY A 229 2.87 -5.00 10.12
CA GLY A 229 3.21 -4.36 8.86
C GLY A 229 2.42 -4.89 7.66
N LEU A 230 2.01 -3.98 6.78
CA LEU A 230 1.26 -4.30 5.57
C LEU A 230 2.10 -5.10 4.58
N GLY A 231 3.40 -4.79 4.48
CA GLY A 231 4.34 -5.57 3.65
C GLY A 231 4.48 -7.01 4.14
N THR A 232 4.46 -7.24 5.47
CA THR A 232 4.45 -8.59 6.05
C THR A 232 3.18 -9.35 5.66
N LEU A 233 2.01 -8.70 5.71
CA LEU A 233 0.76 -9.29 5.25
C LEU A 233 0.85 -9.69 3.78
N LEU A 234 1.31 -8.77 2.93
CA LEU A 234 1.46 -9.01 1.49
C LEU A 234 2.41 -10.19 1.21
N ALA A 235 3.54 -10.24 1.90
CA ALA A 235 4.52 -11.32 1.75
C ALA A 235 3.94 -12.69 2.15
N LYS A 236 3.13 -12.77 3.21
CA LYS A 236 2.44 -14.01 3.61
C LYS A 236 1.37 -14.47 2.61
N LEU A 237 0.84 -13.55 1.82
CA LEU A 237 -0.12 -13.88 0.76
C LEU A 237 0.56 -14.32 -0.54
N ALA A 238 1.88 -14.26 -0.67
CA ALA A 238 2.58 -14.72 -1.86
C ALA A 238 2.45 -16.25 -2.04
N PRO A 239 2.22 -16.74 -3.28
CA PRO A 239 2.14 -18.17 -3.53
C PRO A 239 3.50 -18.83 -3.31
N ALA A 240 3.53 -19.90 -2.50
CA ALA A 240 4.76 -20.59 -2.15
C ALA A 240 5.41 -21.30 -3.35
N GLY A 241 6.76 -21.34 -3.38
CA GLY A 241 7.54 -22.15 -4.33
C GLY A 241 7.57 -21.65 -5.77
N THR A 242 7.00 -20.48 -6.08
CA THR A 242 6.94 -19.96 -7.45
C THR A 242 7.70 -18.63 -7.63
N VAL A 243 8.23 -18.05 -6.56
CA VAL A 243 8.90 -16.75 -6.56
C VAL A 243 10.40 -16.91 -6.73
N GLN A 244 10.98 -16.15 -7.65
CA GLN A 244 12.42 -16.00 -7.84
C GLN A 244 12.83 -14.55 -7.59
N VAL A 245 13.42 -14.28 -6.44
CA VAL A 245 14.01 -12.98 -6.09
C VAL A 245 15.39 -12.79 -6.70
N SER A 246 15.91 -11.57 -6.68
CA SER A 246 17.21 -11.21 -7.29
C SER A 246 17.31 -11.71 -8.73
N THR A 247 16.21 -11.60 -9.48
CA THR A 247 16.07 -12.08 -10.85
C THR A 247 15.55 -10.98 -11.75
N PRO A 248 16.34 -9.90 -11.95
CA PRO A 248 15.93 -8.78 -12.78
C PRO A 248 15.71 -9.21 -14.22
N VAL A 249 14.54 -8.89 -14.76
CA VAL A 249 14.26 -9.07 -16.19
C VAL A 249 15.00 -7.98 -16.96
N THR A 250 15.79 -8.40 -17.96
CA THR A 250 16.59 -7.51 -18.81
C THR A 250 15.99 -7.33 -20.20
N ARG A 251 15.22 -8.33 -20.67
CA ARG A 251 14.58 -8.30 -21.99
C ARG A 251 13.25 -9.06 -21.95
N ILE A 252 12.29 -8.56 -22.71
CA ILE A 252 11.01 -9.24 -23.04
C ILE A 252 10.84 -9.24 -24.54
N ASP A 253 10.78 -10.40 -25.16
CA ASP A 253 10.47 -10.62 -26.57
C ASP A 253 9.11 -11.33 -26.67
N TRP A 254 8.17 -10.77 -27.42
CA TRP A 254 6.81 -11.29 -27.60
C TRP A 254 6.40 -11.45 -29.07
N GLY A 255 7.32 -11.18 -29.99
CA GLY A 255 7.09 -11.24 -31.43
C GLY A 255 6.84 -12.64 -31.99
N ARG A 256 7.18 -13.69 -31.25
CA ARG A 256 7.05 -15.12 -31.63
C ARG A 256 5.81 -15.77 -31.01
N ALA A 257 5.68 -17.09 -31.16
CA ALA A 257 4.57 -17.85 -30.59
C ALA A 257 4.50 -17.77 -29.04
N ASN A 258 5.66 -17.70 -28.39
CA ASN A 258 5.80 -17.54 -26.93
C ASN A 258 6.41 -16.19 -26.59
N VAL A 259 6.13 -15.74 -25.38
CA VAL A 259 6.88 -14.66 -24.73
C VAL A 259 8.17 -15.25 -24.18
N GLU A 260 9.30 -14.64 -24.52
CA GLU A 260 10.62 -14.98 -24.03
C GLU A 260 11.11 -13.87 -23.10
N VAL A 261 11.55 -14.23 -21.90
CA VAL A 261 12.03 -13.31 -20.86
C VAL A 261 13.45 -13.67 -20.49
N GLU A 262 14.37 -12.73 -20.66
CA GLU A 262 15.79 -12.90 -20.32
C GLU A 262 16.09 -12.31 -18.95
N THR A 263 16.89 -13.03 -18.18
CA THR A 263 17.41 -12.62 -16.87
C THR A 263 18.86 -13.06 -16.72
N PRO A 264 19.65 -12.52 -15.80
CA PRO A 264 21.00 -13.01 -15.48
C PRO A 264 21.02 -14.49 -15.02
N LYS A 265 19.89 -15.01 -14.56
CA LYS A 265 19.75 -16.40 -14.10
C LYS A 265 19.26 -17.37 -15.17
N GLY A 266 19.07 -16.91 -16.40
CA GLY A 266 18.61 -17.70 -17.52
C GLY A 266 17.37 -17.12 -18.21
N GLN A 267 16.84 -17.89 -19.16
CA GLN A 267 15.70 -17.50 -19.99
C GLN A 267 14.44 -18.27 -19.59
N PHE A 268 13.31 -17.57 -19.58
CA PHE A 268 11.97 -18.13 -19.32
C PHE A 268 11.13 -18.00 -20.59
N ARG A 269 10.24 -18.98 -20.81
CA ARG A 269 9.31 -19.00 -21.95
C ARG A 269 7.91 -19.37 -21.49
N ALA A 270 6.91 -18.64 -21.97
CA ALA A 270 5.50 -18.94 -21.75
C ALA A 270 4.64 -18.37 -22.89
N PRO A 271 3.43 -18.90 -23.09
CA PRO A 271 2.47 -18.30 -24.02
C PRO A 271 2.09 -16.86 -23.69
N THR A 272 2.12 -16.49 -22.40
CA THR A 272 1.70 -15.16 -21.93
C THR A 272 2.59 -14.65 -20.79
N ALA A 273 2.68 -13.32 -20.65
CA ALA A 273 3.31 -12.68 -19.51
C ALA A 273 2.40 -11.59 -18.91
N ILE A 274 2.46 -11.44 -17.58
CA ILE A 274 1.85 -10.34 -16.84
C ILE A 274 2.98 -9.44 -16.34
N VAL A 275 3.01 -8.19 -16.80
CA VAL A 275 4.03 -7.19 -16.46
C VAL A 275 3.48 -6.28 -15.38
N THR A 276 4.09 -6.32 -14.18
CA THR A 276 3.62 -5.54 -13.03
C THR A 276 4.63 -4.51 -12.54
N VAL A 277 5.64 -4.21 -13.37
CA VAL A 277 6.62 -3.15 -13.06
C VAL A 277 5.95 -1.77 -13.04
N SER A 278 6.55 -0.83 -12.32
CA SER A 278 6.04 0.54 -12.30
C SER A 278 6.09 1.20 -13.68
N THR A 279 5.26 2.22 -13.90
CA THR A 279 5.29 3.00 -15.14
C THR A 279 6.64 3.64 -15.40
N ASN A 280 7.34 4.12 -14.35
CA ASN A 280 8.67 4.70 -14.49
C ASN A 280 9.71 3.65 -14.90
N VAL A 281 9.65 2.44 -14.37
CA VAL A 281 10.51 1.33 -14.83
C VAL A 281 10.20 0.95 -16.27
N LEU A 282 8.91 0.89 -16.65
CA LEU A 282 8.49 0.54 -18.02
C LEU A 282 9.06 1.51 -19.05
N VAL A 283 9.10 2.82 -18.75
CA VAL A 283 9.60 3.85 -19.67
C VAL A 283 11.09 4.15 -19.53
N SER A 284 11.78 3.58 -18.53
CA SER A 284 13.20 3.87 -18.25
C SER A 284 14.18 3.26 -19.26
N GLY A 285 13.74 2.30 -20.07
CA GLY A 285 14.60 1.53 -20.94
C GLY A 285 15.47 0.46 -20.23
N LYS A 286 15.32 0.27 -18.92
CA LYS A 286 16.03 -0.77 -18.15
C LYS A 286 15.71 -2.18 -18.62
N ILE A 287 14.49 -2.39 -19.10
CA ILE A 287 14.05 -3.63 -19.72
C ILE A 287 13.98 -3.39 -21.23
N LYS A 288 14.74 -4.15 -22.01
CA LYS A 288 14.63 -4.15 -23.47
C LYS A 288 13.30 -4.79 -23.85
N PHE A 289 12.32 -3.97 -24.14
CA PHE A 289 10.94 -4.39 -24.35
C PHE A 289 10.30 -3.53 -25.43
N ASP A 290 9.96 -4.14 -26.55
CA ASP A 290 9.28 -3.44 -27.67
C ASP A 290 7.79 -3.26 -27.34
N VAL A 291 7.52 -2.33 -26.44
CA VAL A 291 6.15 -1.94 -26.07
C VAL A 291 5.57 -1.05 -27.17
N PRO A 292 4.34 -1.32 -27.64
CA PRO A 292 3.70 -0.44 -28.62
C PRO A 292 3.70 1.01 -28.17
N LYS A 293 4.02 1.92 -29.09
CA LYS A 293 4.17 3.36 -28.80
C LYS A 293 3.01 3.93 -27.97
N ARG A 294 1.77 3.53 -28.28
CA ARG A 294 0.59 4.00 -27.53
C ARG A 294 0.63 3.63 -26.04
N HIS A 295 1.17 2.44 -25.67
CA HIS A 295 1.31 2.01 -24.27
C HIS A 295 2.47 2.74 -23.58
N LEU A 296 3.58 2.99 -24.29
CA LEU A 296 4.68 3.81 -23.77
C LEU A 296 4.24 5.26 -23.52
N ASP A 297 3.50 5.85 -24.47
CA ASP A 297 2.93 7.20 -24.34
C ASP A 297 1.96 7.25 -23.13
N ALA A 298 1.14 6.21 -22.96
CA ALA A 298 0.24 6.10 -21.80
C ALA A 298 1.02 5.98 -20.49
N ALA A 299 2.06 5.14 -20.42
CA ALA A 299 2.91 5.01 -19.23
C ALA A 299 3.63 6.32 -18.89
N ASN A 300 4.10 7.07 -19.91
CA ASN A 300 4.71 8.40 -19.72
C ASN A 300 3.73 9.44 -19.13
N LYS A 301 2.44 9.30 -19.43
CA LYS A 301 1.38 10.17 -18.88
C LYS A 301 0.96 9.78 -17.45
N LEU A 302 1.37 8.59 -16.99
CA LEU A 302 1.08 8.03 -15.66
C LEU A 302 2.36 7.87 -14.83
N LYS A 303 3.30 8.81 -14.95
CA LYS A 303 4.55 8.75 -14.19
C LYS A 303 4.29 8.76 -12.67
N LEU A 304 5.18 8.11 -11.95
CA LEU A 304 5.17 8.12 -10.50
C LEU A 304 5.53 9.52 -9.98
N GLY A 305 4.91 9.89 -8.89
CA GLY A 305 5.29 11.02 -8.06
C GLY A 305 6.36 10.66 -7.02
N SER A 306 6.58 11.55 -6.07
CA SER A 306 7.48 11.37 -4.93
C SER A 306 6.71 11.41 -3.63
N HIS A 307 6.91 10.42 -2.77
CA HIS A 307 6.41 10.36 -1.41
C HIS A 307 7.36 9.47 -0.63
N ASP A 308 8.05 10.05 0.34
CA ASP A 308 9.09 9.39 1.10
C ASP A 308 8.89 9.59 2.60
N HIS A 309 9.31 8.62 3.37
CA HIS A 309 9.21 8.58 4.82
C HIS A 309 10.55 8.97 5.45
N ILE A 310 10.51 9.89 6.40
CA ILE A 310 11.59 10.12 7.37
C ILE A 310 11.08 9.53 8.69
N ALA A 311 11.39 8.28 8.93
CA ALA A 311 10.99 7.56 10.13
C ALA A 311 11.95 7.86 11.27
N VAL A 312 11.41 8.20 12.45
CA VAL A 312 12.18 8.50 13.65
C VAL A 312 11.60 7.76 14.86
N GLU A 313 12.45 7.12 15.64
CA GLU A 313 12.05 6.54 16.92
C GLU A 313 12.36 7.55 18.04
N LEU A 314 11.32 8.00 18.74
CA LEU A 314 11.42 9.02 19.77
C LEU A 314 11.46 8.40 21.16
N ALA A 315 12.25 8.96 22.06
CA ALA A 315 12.26 8.52 23.47
C ALA A 315 10.95 8.94 24.16
N GLY A 316 10.13 7.98 24.53
CA GLY A 316 8.81 8.22 25.13
C GLY A 316 7.82 8.77 24.09
N ASN A 317 6.93 9.68 24.50
CA ASN A 317 6.00 10.37 23.61
C ASN A 317 6.16 11.90 23.72
N PRO A 318 7.28 12.47 23.26
CA PRO A 318 7.56 13.89 23.45
C PRO A 318 6.67 14.80 22.59
N LEU A 319 6.00 14.26 21.57
CA LEU A 319 5.02 14.99 20.75
C LEU A 319 3.66 15.11 21.44
N GLY A 320 3.40 14.30 22.50
CA GLY A 320 2.11 14.27 23.19
C GLY A 320 0.94 13.83 22.28
N LEU A 321 1.22 12.97 21.29
CA LEU A 321 0.28 12.50 20.31
C LEU A 321 -0.30 11.12 20.68
N ARG A 322 -1.47 10.80 20.14
CA ARG A 322 -2.09 9.48 20.32
C ARG A 322 -1.47 8.45 19.38
N THR A 323 -1.83 7.21 19.59
CA THR A 323 -1.51 6.11 18.67
C THR A 323 -2.09 6.39 17.28
N ASP A 324 -1.26 6.22 16.25
CA ASP A 324 -1.62 6.36 14.84
C ASP A 324 -2.25 7.73 14.48
N GLU A 325 -1.86 8.77 15.20
CA GLU A 325 -2.40 10.12 14.98
C GLU A 325 -1.68 10.80 13.82
N LEU A 326 -2.46 11.28 12.84
CA LEU A 326 -1.97 12.10 11.73
C LEU A 326 -2.03 13.59 12.12
N VAL A 327 -0.92 14.28 11.96
CA VAL A 327 -0.84 15.74 12.20
C VAL A 327 -0.27 16.44 10.96
N LEU A 328 -0.99 17.45 10.54
CA LEU A 328 -0.59 18.40 9.49
C LEU A 328 -0.17 19.72 10.13
N GLU A 329 0.51 20.58 9.39
CA GLU A 329 0.72 21.97 9.76
C GLU A 329 -0.06 22.93 8.85
N LYS A 330 -0.44 24.09 9.36
CA LYS A 330 -0.78 25.24 8.55
C LYS A 330 0.51 25.78 7.93
N SER A 331 0.78 25.38 6.71
CA SER A 331 2.01 25.70 6.01
C SER A 331 1.93 27.03 5.30
N GLU A 332 3.04 27.75 5.23
CA GLU A 332 3.17 29.02 4.50
C GLU A 332 3.60 28.78 3.03
N ASN A 333 4.17 27.63 2.73
CA ASN A 333 4.70 27.29 1.41
C ASN A 333 4.69 25.76 1.18
N LYS A 334 5.37 25.28 0.13
CA LYS A 334 5.42 23.86 -0.24
C LYS A 334 6.46 23.03 0.55
N GLU A 335 7.33 23.70 1.32
CA GLU A 335 8.34 23.02 2.15
C GLU A 335 7.71 22.58 3.47
N THR A 336 6.85 21.57 3.38
CA THR A 336 6.03 21.09 4.48
C THR A 336 6.01 19.56 4.50
N ALA A 337 5.48 19.02 5.60
CA ALA A 337 5.35 17.59 5.84
C ALA A 337 4.07 17.27 6.61
N ALA A 338 3.78 15.97 6.74
CA ALA A 338 2.84 15.44 7.70
C ALA A 338 3.59 14.54 8.69
N VAL A 339 3.11 14.40 9.93
CA VAL A 339 3.64 13.39 10.85
C VAL A 339 2.55 12.39 11.22
N PHE A 340 2.83 11.13 10.96
CA PHE A 340 2.05 9.99 11.42
C PHE A 340 2.74 9.43 12.66
N ALA A 341 2.12 9.63 13.83
CA ALA A 341 2.78 9.46 15.10
C ALA A 341 2.38 8.18 15.84
N ASN A 342 3.32 7.67 16.63
CA ASN A 342 3.12 6.55 17.54
C ASN A 342 2.52 5.31 16.83
N VAL A 343 3.14 4.93 15.72
CA VAL A 343 2.70 3.83 14.84
C VAL A 343 2.41 2.57 15.65
N SER A 344 1.20 2.05 15.55
CA SER A 344 0.73 0.86 16.30
C SER A 344 0.92 0.96 17.82
N GLY A 345 0.92 2.17 18.39
CA GLY A 345 1.12 2.41 19.82
C GLY A 345 2.59 2.39 20.26
N SER A 346 3.52 2.45 19.33
CA SER A 346 4.97 2.50 19.58
C SER A 346 5.49 3.92 19.75
N THR A 347 6.81 4.07 19.81
CA THR A 347 7.52 5.36 19.81
C THR A 347 7.99 5.75 18.39
N LEU A 348 7.60 5.01 17.37
CA LEU A 348 7.90 5.30 15.98
C LEU A 348 6.98 6.38 15.43
N CYS A 349 7.55 7.40 14.82
CA CYS A 349 6.85 8.43 14.08
C CYS A 349 7.38 8.48 12.64
N ILE A 350 6.50 8.73 11.68
CA ILE A 350 6.84 8.85 10.26
C ILE A 350 6.54 10.27 9.84
N ILE A 351 7.55 10.96 9.29
CA ILE A 351 7.41 12.29 8.70
C ILE A 351 7.36 12.10 7.19
N ASP A 352 6.21 12.40 6.60
CA ASP A 352 5.95 12.24 5.18
C ASP A 352 6.33 13.50 4.42
N VAL A 353 7.26 13.37 3.48
CA VAL A 353 7.65 14.42 2.53
C VAL A 353 7.28 13.99 1.11
N ALA A 354 6.66 14.88 0.34
CA ALA A 354 6.08 14.47 -0.92
C ALA A 354 6.07 15.58 -1.99
N GLY A 355 5.65 15.24 -3.20
CA GLY A 355 5.58 16.16 -4.33
C GLY A 355 6.95 16.61 -4.82
N THR A 356 7.00 17.79 -5.42
CA THR A 356 8.26 18.38 -5.93
C THR A 356 9.25 18.63 -4.80
N PHE A 357 8.78 19.18 -3.67
CA PHE A 357 9.63 19.41 -2.50
C PHE A 357 10.23 18.09 -1.97
N GLY A 358 9.42 17.05 -1.77
CA GLY A 358 9.90 15.74 -1.30
C GLY A 358 10.93 15.14 -2.26
N ARG A 359 10.71 15.22 -3.57
CA ARG A 359 11.66 14.76 -4.59
C ARG A 359 13.00 15.48 -4.50
N ASP A 360 12.97 16.81 -4.38
CA ASP A 360 14.19 17.63 -4.35
C ASP A 360 14.97 17.42 -3.04
N LEU A 361 14.24 17.24 -1.92
CA LEU A 361 14.82 16.93 -0.61
C LEU A 361 15.47 15.54 -0.62
N THR A 362 14.80 14.52 -1.12
CA THR A 362 15.35 13.16 -1.20
C THR A 362 16.53 13.07 -2.15
N GLY A 363 16.60 13.96 -3.15
CA GLY A 363 17.74 14.12 -4.04
C GLY A 363 19.02 14.53 -3.32
N LYS A 364 18.90 15.31 -2.24
CA LYS A 364 20.03 15.75 -1.41
C LYS A 364 20.54 14.65 -0.44
N GLY A 365 19.79 13.58 -0.27
CA GLY A 365 20.15 12.43 0.55
C GLY A 365 19.61 12.47 1.99
N GLU A 366 19.82 11.36 2.71
CA GLU A 366 19.29 11.18 4.06
C GLU A 366 19.73 12.27 5.07
N PRO A 367 21.00 12.76 5.06
CA PRO A 367 21.38 13.85 5.97
C PRO A 367 20.53 15.11 5.82
N ALA A 368 20.23 15.53 4.58
CA ALA A 368 19.38 16.69 4.33
C ALA A 368 17.91 16.43 4.73
N MET A 369 17.43 15.22 4.54
CA MET A 369 16.11 14.81 5.00
C MET A 369 16.00 14.88 6.53
N MET A 370 17.01 14.43 7.25
CA MET A 370 17.06 14.51 8.71
C MET A 370 17.19 15.95 9.21
N GLU A 371 17.98 16.80 8.54
CA GLU A 371 18.08 18.23 8.86
C GLU A 371 16.71 18.90 8.73
N PHE A 372 15.99 18.64 7.64
CA PHE A 372 14.62 19.11 7.46
C PHE A 372 13.70 18.62 8.57
N ALA A 373 13.69 17.31 8.86
CA ALA A 373 12.82 16.73 9.90
C ALA A 373 13.09 17.35 11.29
N ASN A 374 14.37 17.56 11.65
CA ASN A 374 14.77 18.20 12.89
C ASN A 374 14.28 19.66 12.95
N SER A 375 14.47 20.42 11.88
CA SER A 375 14.01 21.81 11.79
C SER A 375 12.50 21.91 11.87
N TRP A 376 11.79 21.08 11.10
CA TRP A 376 10.33 21.08 11.03
C TRP A 376 9.68 20.67 12.35
N LEU A 377 10.13 19.54 12.96
CA LEU A 377 9.67 19.12 14.28
C LEU A 377 10.02 20.16 15.36
N GLY A 378 11.22 20.73 15.31
CA GLY A 378 11.65 21.77 16.25
C GLY A 378 10.81 23.04 16.16
N GLY A 379 10.39 23.41 14.96
CA GLY A 379 9.46 24.52 14.73
C GLY A 379 8.09 24.28 15.37
N LEU A 380 7.56 23.08 15.24
CA LEU A 380 6.22 22.72 15.71
C LEU A 380 6.16 22.32 17.20
N TYR A 381 7.17 21.64 17.73
CA TYR A 381 7.12 21.05 19.06
C TYR A 381 8.20 21.58 20.01
N GLY A 382 9.13 22.39 19.52
CA GLY A 382 10.24 22.93 20.29
C GLY A 382 11.56 22.22 19.99
N ALA A 383 12.68 22.94 20.14
CA ALA A 383 14.02 22.47 19.75
C ALA A 383 14.49 21.23 20.52
N ASP A 384 13.95 20.98 21.70
CA ASP A 384 14.34 19.83 22.51
C ASP A 384 13.88 18.49 21.95
N ILE A 385 12.92 18.52 21.00
CA ILE A 385 12.38 17.31 20.38
C ILE A 385 13.47 16.49 19.67
N THR A 386 14.44 17.16 19.07
CA THR A 386 15.53 16.52 18.32
C THR A 386 16.42 15.66 19.20
N ARG A 387 16.55 16.00 20.49
CA ARG A 387 17.30 15.20 21.48
C ARG A 387 16.62 13.89 21.82
N SER A 388 15.33 13.76 21.51
CA SER A 388 14.53 12.55 21.76
C SER A 388 14.69 11.51 20.65
N ILE A 389 15.26 11.86 19.51
CA ILE A 389 15.46 10.95 18.37
C ILE A 389 16.58 9.95 18.72
N ARG A 390 16.22 8.67 18.76
CA ARG A 390 17.15 7.56 19.05
C ARG A 390 17.62 6.84 17.80
N ARG A 391 16.73 6.64 16.85
CA ARG A 391 16.99 5.98 15.58
C ARG A 391 16.26 6.73 14.49
N HIS A 392 16.77 6.65 13.29
CA HIS A 392 16.10 7.18 12.10
C HIS A 392 16.37 6.31 10.88
N HIS A 393 15.54 6.45 9.89
CA HIS A 393 15.68 5.86 8.57
C HIS A 393 14.89 6.70 7.57
N ALA A 394 15.47 7.03 6.43
CA ALA A 394 14.75 7.75 5.37
C ALA A 394 14.66 6.90 4.11
N THR A 395 13.47 6.85 3.51
CA THR A 395 13.28 6.20 2.21
C THR A 395 13.62 7.15 1.08
N ARG A 396 13.95 6.59 -0.08
CA ARG A 396 14.29 7.35 -1.28
C ARG A 396 13.74 6.62 -2.51
N TRP A 397 12.42 6.52 -2.61
CA TRP A 397 11.72 5.70 -3.62
C TRP A 397 12.05 6.10 -5.07
N ASN A 398 12.33 7.37 -5.33
CA ASN A 398 12.77 7.84 -6.65
C ASN A 398 14.13 7.26 -7.07
N TYR A 399 14.93 6.81 -6.10
CA TYR A 399 16.27 6.24 -6.30
C TYR A 399 16.30 4.72 -6.17
N GLU A 400 15.16 4.10 -5.81
CA GLU A 400 15.04 2.64 -5.82
C GLU A 400 15.05 2.13 -7.26
N PRO A 401 16.09 1.38 -7.68
CA PRO A 401 16.33 1.09 -9.10
C PRO A 401 15.24 0.28 -9.77
N TRP A 402 14.45 -0.45 -8.99
CA TRP A 402 13.38 -1.32 -9.47
C TRP A 402 11.99 -0.72 -9.34
N VAL A 403 11.90 0.55 -8.88
CA VAL A 403 10.63 1.25 -8.62
C VAL A 403 10.60 2.63 -9.28
N LEU A 404 11.56 3.50 -8.96
CA LEU A 404 11.75 4.85 -9.51
C LEU A 404 10.63 5.85 -9.16
N GLY A 405 10.07 5.78 -7.96
CA GLY A 405 9.06 6.72 -7.46
C GLY A 405 8.03 6.10 -6.53
N ALA A 406 7.04 6.87 -6.11
CA ALA A 406 6.00 6.44 -5.17
C ALA A 406 4.74 5.90 -5.87
N ALA A 407 3.75 6.75 -6.13
CA ALA A 407 2.47 6.37 -6.71
C ALA A 407 2.26 7.04 -8.09
N SER A 408 1.51 6.39 -8.98
CA SER A 408 1.16 6.96 -10.27
C SER A 408 -0.01 7.93 -10.14
N ALA A 409 0.04 9.04 -10.86
CA ALA A 409 -1.12 9.90 -11.07
C ALA A 409 -1.09 10.45 -12.50
N ALA A 410 -2.26 10.59 -13.12
CA ALA A 410 -2.35 11.06 -14.49
C ALA A 410 -1.97 12.54 -14.59
N ALA A 411 -1.19 12.87 -15.62
CA ALA A 411 -0.96 14.24 -16.02
C ALA A 411 -2.28 14.89 -16.54
N PRO A 412 -2.40 16.22 -16.53
CA PRO A 412 -3.56 16.91 -17.10
C PRO A 412 -3.87 16.43 -18.53
N GLY A 413 -5.13 16.14 -18.82
CA GLY A 413 -5.59 15.59 -20.09
C GLY A 413 -5.28 14.12 -20.33
N ALA A 414 -4.82 13.39 -19.33
CA ALA A 414 -4.25 12.07 -19.55
C ALA A 414 -4.93 10.92 -18.76
N GLN A 415 -6.07 11.15 -18.09
CA GLN A 415 -6.73 10.10 -17.29
C GLN A 415 -7.04 8.84 -18.12
N SER A 416 -7.42 8.98 -19.40
CA SER A 416 -7.69 7.87 -20.31
C SER A 416 -6.49 6.94 -20.54
N ALA A 417 -5.26 7.36 -20.23
CA ALA A 417 -4.05 6.55 -20.36
C ALA A 417 -4.12 5.27 -19.52
N ARG A 418 -4.87 5.27 -18.38
CA ARG A 418 -5.08 4.07 -17.57
C ARG A 418 -5.77 2.96 -18.37
N LYS A 419 -6.80 3.31 -19.16
CA LYS A 419 -7.51 2.36 -20.04
C LYS A 419 -6.61 1.78 -21.11
N VAL A 420 -5.75 2.61 -21.71
CA VAL A 420 -4.78 2.15 -22.71
C VAL A 420 -3.84 1.10 -22.13
N LEU A 421 -3.32 1.31 -20.92
CA LEU A 421 -2.47 0.31 -20.26
C LEU A 421 -3.23 -0.95 -19.84
N MET A 422 -4.55 -0.91 -19.69
CA MET A 422 -5.36 -2.11 -19.41
C MET A 422 -5.52 -3.01 -20.63
N GLU A 423 -5.30 -2.50 -21.83
CA GLU A 423 -5.41 -3.28 -23.06
C GLU A 423 -4.23 -4.23 -23.22
N PRO A 424 -4.47 -5.52 -23.48
CA PRO A 424 -3.37 -6.46 -23.69
C PRO A 424 -2.67 -6.21 -25.03
N VAL A 425 -1.35 -6.45 -25.07
CA VAL A 425 -0.58 -6.42 -26.33
C VAL A 425 -0.61 -7.82 -26.95
N ALA A 426 -1.17 -7.90 -28.15
CA ALA A 426 -1.26 -9.13 -28.97
C ALA A 426 -1.82 -10.35 -28.22
N SER A 427 -2.67 -10.15 -27.21
CA SER A 427 -3.17 -11.20 -26.31
C SER A 427 -2.05 -12.06 -25.68
N ARG A 428 -0.87 -11.48 -25.49
CA ARG A 428 0.31 -12.16 -24.91
C ARG A 428 0.89 -11.42 -23.71
N ILE A 429 0.88 -10.08 -23.74
CA ILE A 429 1.37 -9.24 -22.68
C ILE A 429 0.19 -8.54 -22.00
N PHE A 430 0.10 -8.66 -20.69
CA PHE A 430 -0.91 -8.03 -19.85
C PHE A 430 -0.21 -7.13 -18.85
N PHE A 431 -0.70 -5.91 -18.66
CA PHE A 431 -0.18 -4.99 -17.64
C PHE A 431 -1.08 -5.04 -16.40
N ALA A 432 -0.45 -5.03 -15.24
CA ALA A 432 -1.11 -4.90 -13.94
C ALA A 432 -0.25 -4.03 -13.01
N GLY A 433 -0.85 -3.51 -11.97
CA GLY A 433 -0.24 -2.59 -11.02
C GLY A 433 -1.23 -1.47 -10.66
N GLU A 434 -0.89 -0.64 -9.69
CA GLU A 434 -1.79 0.44 -9.25
C GLU A 434 -2.08 1.45 -10.38
N ALA A 435 -1.16 1.65 -11.32
CA ALA A 435 -1.33 2.56 -12.45
C ALA A 435 -2.43 2.14 -13.43
N VAL A 436 -2.76 0.87 -13.49
CA VAL A 436 -3.80 0.29 -14.36
C VAL A 436 -5.13 0.05 -13.63
N HIS A 437 -5.41 0.83 -12.59
CA HIS A 437 -6.72 0.89 -11.94
C HIS A 437 -7.34 2.27 -12.10
N GLU A 438 -8.65 2.34 -12.43
CA GLU A 438 -9.30 3.62 -12.80
C GLU A 438 -9.65 4.49 -11.59
N THR A 439 -9.90 3.90 -10.43
CA THR A 439 -10.35 4.61 -9.22
C THR A 439 -9.46 4.36 -8.00
N LEU A 440 -8.88 3.16 -7.85
CA LEU A 440 -7.98 2.80 -6.76
C LEU A 440 -6.49 2.90 -7.17
N TRP A 441 -6.18 3.75 -8.16
CA TRP A 441 -4.78 4.01 -8.52
C TRP A 441 -3.98 4.54 -7.31
N GLY A 442 -2.68 4.30 -7.29
CA GLY A 442 -1.81 4.69 -6.18
C GLY A 442 -2.04 3.89 -4.89
N THR A 443 -2.82 2.81 -4.91
CA THR A 443 -3.11 2.00 -3.73
C THR A 443 -2.71 0.54 -3.89
N VAL A 444 -2.43 -0.13 -2.76
CA VAL A 444 -2.15 -1.57 -2.73
C VAL A 444 -3.39 -2.37 -3.17
N GLY A 445 -4.59 -1.92 -2.77
CA GLY A 445 -5.86 -2.54 -3.17
C GLY A 445 -6.07 -2.51 -4.68
N GLY A 446 -5.87 -1.35 -5.32
CA GLY A 446 -5.98 -1.22 -6.78
C GLY A 446 -4.93 -2.03 -7.53
N ALA A 447 -3.70 -2.11 -7.00
CA ALA A 447 -2.68 -3.00 -7.54
C ALA A 447 -3.14 -4.47 -7.47
N TRP A 448 -3.67 -4.91 -6.33
CA TRP A 448 -4.19 -6.26 -6.14
C TRP A 448 -5.30 -6.59 -7.14
N GLU A 449 -6.35 -5.78 -7.20
CA GLU A 449 -7.48 -5.98 -8.11
C GLU A 449 -7.05 -6.00 -9.59
N SER A 450 -6.08 -5.15 -9.97
CA SER A 450 -5.54 -5.15 -11.33
C SER A 450 -4.80 -6.46 -11.65
N GLY A 451 -4.12 -7.05 -10.66
CA GLY A 451 -3.45 -8.34 -10.78
C GLY A 451 -4.42 -9.49 -11.01
N GLU A 452 -5.50 -9.54 -10.21
CA GLU A 452 -6.58 -10.53 -10.38
C GLU A 452 -7.23 -10.40 -11.76
N ARG A 453 -7.56 -9.18 -12.18
CA ARG A 453 -8.12 -8.90 -13.51
C ARG A 453 -7.22 -9.37 -14.64
N ALA A 454 -5.91 -9.11 -14.56
CA ALA A 454 -4.96 -9.57 -15.57
C ALA A 454 -4.87 -11.10 -15.63
N ALA A 455 -4.83 -11.75 -14.47
CA ALA A 455 -4.85 -13.22 -14.40
C ALA A 455 -6.14 -13.81 -14.99
N ASP A 456 -7.31 -13.23 -14.69
CA ASP A 456 -8.59 -13.68 -15.26
C ASP A 456 -8.62 -13.50 -16.79
N ALA A 457 -8.03 -12.43 -17.33
CA ALA A 457 -7.91 -12.23 -18.77
C ALA A 457 -7.02 -13.32 -19.42
N VAL A 458 -5.90 -13.66 -18.78
CA VAL A 458 -5.04 -14.77 -19.21
C VAL A 458 -5.78 -16.11 -19.15
N LEU A 459 -6.51 -16.39 -18.06
CA LEU A 459 -7.24 -17.66 -17.89
C LEU A 459 -8.31 -17.86 -18.96
N ARG A 460 -9.01 -16.80 -19.38
CA ARG A 460 -9.96 -16.89 -20.50
C ARG A 460 -9.29 -17.31 -21.82
N LEU A 461 -8.09 -16.79 -22.10
CA LEU A 461 -7.35 -17.15 -23.31
C LEU A 461 -6.82 -18.58 -23.30
N VAL A 462 -6.30 -19.03 -22.15
CA VAL A 462 -5.70 -20.37 -22.01
C VAL A 462 -6.80 -21.44 -21.88
N GLY A 463 -7.96 -21.09 -21.31
CA GLY A 463 -9.13 -22.00 -21.21
C GLY A 463 -9.78 -22.30 -22.58
N GLY A 464 -9.84 -21.31 -23.47
CA GLY A 464 -10.40 -21.47 -24.81
C GLY A 464 -9.53 -22.25 -25.82
N ARG A 465 -8.27 -22.57 -25.47
CA ARG A 465 -7.36 -23.36 -26.33
C ARG A 465 -7.43 -24.87 -26.10
N ARG A 466 -8.29 -25.33 -25.19
CA ARG A 466 -8.49 -26.77 -24.88
C ARG A 466 -9.76 -27.35 -25.49
N GLY A 467 -10.43 -26.63 -26.42
CA GLY A 467 -11.56 -27.11 -27.19
C GLY A 467 -11.14 -27.62 -28.56
#